data_faded9dea520949539a13c195fb20514
#
_entry.id   faded9dea520949539a13c195fb20514
#
_cell.length_a   1.000
_cell.length_b   1.000
_cell.length_c   1.000
_cell.angle_alpha   90.00
_cell.angle_beta   90.00
_cell.angle_gamma   90.00
#
_symmetry.space_group_name_H-M   'P 1'
#
loop_
_entity.id
_entity.type
_entity.pdbx_description
1 polymer ?
#
loop_
_entity_poly.entity_id
_entity_poly.type
_entity_poly.pdbx_seq_one_letter_code
_entity_poly.pdbx_strand_id
1 'polypeptide(L)'
;MPALIATLPLLKVPLAYIGPGAGFALGGSFLFAFVGILLAVVAVLAWPVRVLLRSLRGRGKRRKGAAGRVVVLGLDGFDPVICKKMMDSGDLPHLTALKNEGGYRPLLTTFPAMSPVGWSTFATGVDPSGHNIFDFLSRDLVTHLPVLSSTRLHQRPARHLGPLPLPGGGPKFELLRRSKPFWKTCAETGLASTILRVPITFPPDKFGGKLLSAMCVPDLRGTQGTFSHYTSAAARSDHSGARTTGGVRLELQENGSNEFTSVLTGPDLPNGPGSMTLPIKVTVDTASKRANFTIGPESFTLGADEYSPWISVVFGSGAVKAHGICKVRITSFEPGFSFYITPVNIDPRNPAMPISNPPHLAIALSRLQGSFATLGLAEDTWALNERVIDEQAFLDQAWAIHEERRTQFFHALKRQPDGVVSCVFDATDRIQHMFFRYLDPDHPANEGKDVEKHKDVIPDLYRTAD
;
A
#
# COMPACT_ATOMS: atom_id res chain seq x y z
N MET A 1 -36.81 -42.27 -61.39
CA MET A 1 -36.39 -41.90 -60.04
C MET A 1 -36.82 -40.47 -59.77
N PRO A 2 -37.84 -40.19 -58.97
CA PRO A 2 -38.30 -38.84 -58.72
C PRO A 2 -37.60 -38.22 -57.49
N ALA A 3 -37.28 -36.95 -57.63
CA ALA A 3 -36.66 -36.11 -56.61
C ALA A 3 -37.64 -35.75 -55.49
N LEU A 4 -37.19 -35.95 -54.25
CA LEU A 4 -37.89 -35.56 -53.02
C LEU A 4 -37.66 -34.05 -52.79
N ILE A 5 -38.69 -33.25 -52.99
CA ILE A 5 -38.73 -31.86 -52.57
C ILE A 5 -39.18 -31.81 -51.12
N ALA A 6 -38.27 -31.51 -50.22
CA ALA A 6 -38.58 -31.29 -48.78
C ALA A 6 -39.17 -29.89 -48.62
N THR A 7 -40.45 -29.81 -48.31
CA THR A 7 -41.16 -28.59 -47.93
C THR A 7 -40.81 -28.24 -46.49
N LEU A 8 -40.05 -27.14 -46.26
CA LEU A 8 -39.85 -26.52 -44.94
C LEU A 8 -41.20 -25.91 -44.47
N PRO A 9 -41.63 -26.14 -43.24
CA PRO A 9 -42.81 -25.49 -42.68
C PRO A 9 -42.47 -24.03 -42.38
N LEU A 10 -43.18 -23.12 -43.01
CA LEU A 10 -43.19 -21.70 -42.63
C LEU A 10 -43.69 -21.55 -41.20
N LEU A 11 -42.78 -21.21 -40.29
CA LEU A 11 -43.11 -20.77 -38.90
C LEU A 11 -44.00 -19.52 -39.01
N LYS A 12 -45.31 -19.72 -38.81
CA LYS A 12 -46.24 -18.59 -38.58
C LYS A 12 -45.88 -17.96 -37.23
N VAL A 13 -45.12 -16.88 -37.24
CA VAL A 13 -44.93 -16.04 -36.04
C VAL A 13 -46.30 -15.40 -35.76
N PRO A 14 -46.93 -15.66 -34.62
CA PRO A 14 -48.16 -14.96 -34.27
C PRO A 14 -47.85 -13.47 -34.09
N LEU A 15 -48.44 -12.60 -34.91
CA LEU A 15 -48.51 -11.18 -34.64
C LEU A 15 -49.30 -10.99 -33.34
N ALA A 16 -48.58 -10.91 -32.21
CA ALA A 16 -49.18 -10.58 -30.92
C ALA A 16 -49.80 -9.20 -31.02
N TYR A 17 -51.10 -9.10 -30.83
CA TYR A 17 -51.82 -7.85 -30.68
C TYR A 17 -51.30 -7.12 -29.45
N ILE A 18 -50.52 -6.04 -29.66
CA ILE A 18 -50.07 -5.18 -28.59
C ILE A 18 -51.23 -4.21 -28.32
N GLY A 19 -52.01 -4.53 -27.28
CA GLY A 19 -53.11 -3.67 -26.82
C GLY A 19 -52.58 -2.27 -26.38
N PRO A 20 -53.43 -1.24 -26.36
CA PRO A 20 -53.04 0.14 -26.04
C PRO A 20 -52.23 0.29 -24.73
N GLY A 21 -52.53 -0.54 -23.72
CA GLY A 21 -51.79 -0.53 -22.47
C GLY A 21 -50.34 -0.99 -22.53
N ALA A 22 -50.01 -1.93 -23.43
CA ALA A 22 -48.65 -2.40 -23.65
C ALA A 22 -47.81 -1.36 -24.40
N GLY A 23 -48.43 -0.60 -25.31
CA GLY A 23 -47.80 0.54 -26.00
C GLY A 23 -47.44 1.68 -25.04
N PHE A 24 -48.30 1.97 -24.06
CA PHE A 24 -48.00 2.95 -22.99
C PHE A 24 -46.89 2.46 -22.06
N ALA A 25 -46.84 1.18 -21.70
CA ALA A 25 -45.78 0.64 -20.87
C ALA A 25 -44.42 0.64 -21.59
N LEU A 26 -44.38 0.29 -22.87
CA LEU A 26 -43.16 0.35 -23.69
C LEU A 26 -42.72 1.79 -23.90
N GLY A 27 -43.63 2.72 -24.27
CA GLY A 27 -43.33 4.13 -24.45
C GLY A 27 -42.83 4.79 -23.17
N GLY A 28 -43.45 4.45 -22.02
CA GLY A 28 -42.97 4.90 -20.69
C GLY A 28 -41.57 4.38 -20.35
N SER A 29 -41.29 3.11 -20.63
CA SER A 29 -39.97 2.53 -20.40
C SER A 29 -38.89 3.15 -21.28
N PHE A 30 -39.19 3.43 -22.56
CA PHE A 30 -38.30 4.15 -23.46
C PHE A 30 -38.07 5.59 -23.00
N LEU A 31 -39.11 6.28 -22.53
CA LEU A 31 -38.99 7.65 -22.04
C LEU A 31 -38.10 7.67 -20.78
N PHE A 32 -38.29 6.75 -19.81
CA PHE A 32 -37.44 6.66 -18.65
C PHE A 32 -35.99 6.31 -18.98
N ALA A 33 -35.75 5.40 -19.94
CA ALA A 33 -34.41 5.09 -20.41
C ALA A 33 -33.77 6.30 -21.13
N PHE A 34 -34.50 6.99 -21.96
CA PHE A 34 -34.03 8.20 -22.66
C PHE A 34 -33.69 9.33 -21.68
N VAL A 35 -34.57 9.61 -20.72
CA VAL A 35 -34.31 10.60 -19.66
C VAL A 35 -33.11 10.21 -18.83
N GLY A 36 -32.95 8.91 -18.47
CA GLY A 36 -31.78 8.38 -17.75
C GLY A 36 -30.49 8.59 -18.52
N ILE A 37 -30.46 8.30 -19.80
CA ILE A 37 -29.32 8.53 -20.70
C ILE A 37 -29.02 10.03 -20.83
N LEU A 38 -30.05 10.86 -21.03
CA LEU A 38 -29.89 12.31 -21.13
C LEU A 38 -29.28 12.89 -19.82
N LEU A 39 -29.76 12.46 -18.65
CA LEU A 39 -29.21 12.88 -17.35
C LEU A 39 -27.77 12.40 -17.17
N ALA A 40 -27.44 11.19 -17.61
CA ALA A 40 -26.06 10.69 -17.59
C ALA A 40 -25.15 11.52 -18.48
N VAL A 41 -25.56 11.83 -19.69
CA VAL A 41 -24.82 12.70 -20.60
C VAL A 41 -24.63 14.09 -20.01
N VAL A 42 -25.69 14.70 -19.50
CA VAL A 42 -25.61 16.01 -18.80
C VAL A 42 -24.65 15.95 -17.61
N ALA A 43 -24.70 14.87 -16.82
CA ALA A 43 -23.80 14.69 -15.68
C ALA A 43 -22.32 14.58 -16.13
N VAL A 44 -22.05 13.88 -17.23
CA VAL A 44 -20.71 13.73 -17.81
C VAL A 44 -20.21 15.06 -18.37
N LEU A 45 -21.06 15.79 -19.13
CA LEU A 45 -20.72 17.10 -19.68
C LEU A 45 -20.56 18.18 -18.59
N ALA A 46 -21.35 18.11 -17.52
CA ALA A 46 -21.24 19.01 -16.38
C ALA A 46 -20.03 18.68 -15.46
N TRP A 47 -19.45 17.48 -15.59
CA TRP A 47 -18.36 17.05 -14.70
C TRP A 47 -17.10 17.94 -14.79
N PRO A 48 -16.56 18.30 -15.95
CA PRO A 48 -15.42 19.21 -16.06
C PRO A 48 -15.74 20.61 -15.51
N VAL A 49 -16.96 21.10 -15.74
CA VAL A 49 -17.41 22.39 -15.18
C VAL A 49 -17.50 22.34 -13.67
N ARG A 50 -18.04 21.25 -13.10
CA ARG A 50 -18.05 21.03 -11.64
C ARG A 50 -16.64 20.91 -11.05
N VAL A 51 -15.73 20.25 -11.73
CA VAL A 51 -14.32 20.15 -11.32
C VAL A 51 -13.66 21.53 -11.37
N LEU A 52 -13.89 22.30 -12.44
CA LEU A 52 -13.38 23.66 -12.58
C LEU A 52 -13.96 24.59 -11.50
N LEU A 53 -15.26 24.57 -11.29
CA LEU A 53 -15.91 25.35 -10.21
C LEU A 53 -15.43 24.94 -8.81
N ARG A 54 -15.19 23.65 -8.56
CA ARG A 54 -14.59 23.21 -7.29
C ARG A 54 -13.15 23.70 -7.15
N SER A 55 -12.36 23.68 -8.22
CA SER A 55 -11.00 24.20 -8.22
C SER A 55 -10.96 25.72 -8.03
N LEU A 56 -11.93 26.44 -8.56
CA LEU A 56 -12.08 27.88 -8.39
C LEU A 56 -12.60 28.22 -6.99
N ARG A 57 -13.57 27.47 -6.45
CA ARG A 57 -14.07 27.61 -5.09
C ARG A 57 -13.03 27.20 -4.03
N GLY A 58 -12.18 26.23 -4.33
CA GLY A 58 -11.01 25.87 -3.50
C GLY A 58 -9.91 26.94 -3.48
N ARG A 59 -9.99 27.95 -4.36
CA ARG A 59 -9.21 29.18 -4.34
C ARG A 59 -9.82 30.27 -3.45
N GLY A 60 -10.67 29.92 -2.48
CA GLY A 60 -11.07 30.84 -1.42
C GLY A 60 -9.82 31.51 -0.85
N LYS A 61 -9.87 32.82 -0.58
CA LYS A 61 -8.75 33.68 -0.15
C LYS A 61 -7.81 32.87 0.76
N ARG A 62 -6.68 32.42 0.19
CA ARG A 62 -5.61 31.80 0.98
C ARG A 62 -5.25 32.79 2.08
N ARG A 63 -5.60 32.45 3.32
CA ARG A 63 -5.13 33.20 4.47
C ARG A 63 -3.63 32.97 4.56
N LYS A 64 -2.84 34.02 4.39
CA LYS A 64 -1.44 33.98 4.78
C LYS A 64 -1.42 33.88 6.30
N GLY A 65 -0.95 32.75 6.81
CA GLY A 65 -0.64 32.61 8.23
C GLY A 65 0.56 33.51 8.61
N ALA A 66 0.80 33.69 9.90
CA ALA A 66 1.98 34.39 10.39
C ALA A 66 3.30 33.76 9.90
N ALA A 67 3.33 32.43 9.71
CA ALA A 67 4.39 31.68 9.03
C ALA A 67 3.99 31.44 7.57
N GLY A 68 4.88 31.74 6.62
CA GLY A 68 4.63 31.52 5.20
C GLY A 68 4.46 30.02 4.87
N ARG A 69 5.33 29.19 5.42
CA ARG A 69 5.30 27.73 5.30
C ARG A 69 5.77 27.07 6.59
N VAL A 70 5.08 26.00 6.97
CA VAL A 70 5.46 25.11 8.07
C VAL A 70 5.79 23.73 7.47
N VAL A 71 6.98 23.23 7.78
CA VAL A 71 7.42 21.89 7.41
C VAL A 71 7.52 21.06 8.67
N VAL A 72 6.84 19.93 8.69
CA VAL A 72 6.89 18.95 9.77
C VAL A 72 7.54 17.68 9.25
N LEU A 73 8.78 17.46 9.65
CA LEU A 73 9.52 16.23 9.39
C LEU A 73 9.36 15.30 10.59
N GLY A 74 8.65 14.19 10.42
CA GLY A 74 8.47 13.17 11.44
C GLY A 74 9.45 12.02 11.19
N LEU A 75 10.19 11.64 12.21
CA LEU A 75 11.09 10.48 12.22
C LEU A 75 10.55 9.50 13.25
N ASP A 76 9.97 8.37 12.80
CA ASP A 76 9.36 7.39 13.69
C ASP A 76 10.44 6.64 14.49
N GLY A 77 10.24 6.47 15.79
CA GLY A 77 11.19 5.77 16.65
C GLY A 77 12.56 6.44 16.83
N PHE A 78 12.73 7.70 16.41
CA PHE A 78 14.02 8.40 16.47
C PHE A 78 14.44 8.70 17.92
N ASP A 79 15.49 8.05 18.39
CA ASP A 79 15.92 8.08 19.79
C ASP A 79 16.64 9.41 20.13
N PRO A 80 16.14 10.21 21.11
CA PRO A 80 16.75 11.49 21.47
C PRO A 80 18.12 11.34 22.15
N VAL A 81 18.42 10.21 22.77
CA VAL A 81 19.72 9.98 23.43
C VAL A 81 20.80 9.74 22.39
N ILE A 82 20.53 8.88 21.40
CA ILE A 82 21.44 8.63 20.27
C ILE A 82 21.62 9.93 19.48
N CYS A 83 20.52 10.60 19.13
CA CYS A 83 20.56 11.87 18.41
C CYS A 83 21.43 12.90 19.13
N LYS A 84 21.21 13.09 20.43
CA LYS A 84 22.00 14.04 21.22
C LYS A 84 23.49 13.68 21.24
N LYS A 85 23.82 12.40 21.48
CA LYS A 85 25.20 11.90 21.49
C LYS A 85 25.89 12.20 20.15
N MET A 86 25.20 11.94 19.04
CA MET A 86 25.76 12.16 17.70
C MET A 86 25.83 13.66 17.32
N MET A 87 24.91 14.50 17.81
CA MET A 87 25.08 15.96 17.68
C MET A 87 26.29 16.48 18.47
N ASP A 88 26.47 15.98 19.69
CA ASP A 88 27.58 16.39 20.56
C ASP A 88 28.94 15.90 20.03
N SER A 89 29.01 14.79 19.29
CA SER A 89 30.22 14.32 18.61
C SER A 89 30.48 15.00 17.25
N GLY A 90 29.53 15.80 16.73
CA GLY A 90 29.64 16.46 15.44
C GLY A 90 29.21 15.63 14.23
N ASP A 91 28.68 14.44 14.46
CA ASP A 91 28.18 13.54 13.40
C ASP A 91 26.90 14.03 12.71
N LEU A 92 26.13 14.94 13.37
CA LEU A 92 24.86 15.48 12.89
C LEU A 92 24.93 17.02 12.79
N PRO A 93 25.65 17.58 11.81
CA PRO A 93 25.88 19.01 11.70
C PRO A 93 24.61 19.81 11.41
N HIS A 94 23.66 19.29 10.60
CA HIS A 94 22.45 20.01 10.23
C HIS A 94 21.43 20.06 11.37
N LEU A 95 21.22 18.95 12.09
CA LEU A 95 20.40 18.94 13.30
C LEU A 95 21.01 19.83 14.40
N THR A 96 22.33 19.86 14.49
CA THR A 96 23.04 20.77 15.41
C THR A 96 22.79 22.23 15.02
N ALA A 97 22.83 22.57 13.74
CA ALA A 97 22.51 23.91 13.27
C ALA A 97 21.05 24.27 13.60
N LEU A 98 20.09 23.42 13.30
CA LEU A 98 18.67 23.60 13.64
C LEU A 98 18.46 23.79 15.16
N LYS A 99 19.17 23.01 15.99
CA LYS A 99 19.15 23.15 17.45
C LYS A 99 19.62 24.53 17.87
N ASN A 100 20.70 25.05 17.27
CA ASN A 100 21.27 26.30 17.61
C ASN A 100 20.43 27.50 17.14
N GLU A 101 19.76 27.38 15.99
CA GLU A 101 18.86 28.41 15.45
C GLU A 101 17.52 28.47 16.15
N GLY A 102 16.90 27.29 16.42
CA GLY A 102 15.53 27.21 16.91
C GLY A 102 15.37 26.60 18.29
N GLY A 103 16.23 25.67 18.65
CA GLY A 103 16.22 24.93 19.91
C GLY A 103 15.95 23.43 19.73
N TYR A 104 16.33 22.68 20.74
CA TYR A 104 16.14 21.23 20.85
C TYR A 104 15.48 20.93 22.19
N ARG A 105 14.40 20.15 22.16
CA ARG A 105 13.70 19.76 23.38
C ARG A 105 13.22 18.30 23.28
N PRO A 106 13.33 17.53 24.36
CA PRO A 106 12.70 16.21 24.44
C PRO A 106 11.19 16.33 24.27
N LEU A 107 10.62 15.49 23.43
CA LEU A 107 9.18 15.36 23.25
C LEU A 107 8.71 14.13 24.04
N LEU A 108 7.80 14.32 25.00
CA LEU A 108 7.16 13.23 25.71
C LEU A 108 6.26 12.47 24.73
N THR A 109 6.36 11.14 24.77
CA THR A 109 5.48 10.27 23.99
C THR A 109 4.18 9.98 24.73
N THR A 110 3.28 9.28 24.07
CA THR A 110 2.01 8.82 24.64
C THR A 110 2.22 7.62 25.56
N PHE A 111 1.19 7.32 26.32
CA PHE A 111 1.12 6.07 27.09
C PHE A 111 -0.09 5.25 26.63
N PRO A 112 0.12 4.06 25.99
CA PRO A 112 1.39 3.42 25.70
C PRO A 112 2.23 4.14 24.64
N ALA A 113 3.56 3.94 24.70
CA ALA A 113 4.54 4.52 23.79
C ALA A 113 4.62 3.68 22.48
N MET A 114 3.60 3.78 21.66
CA MET A 114 3.48 3.03 20.40
C MET A 114 3.19 3.95 19.23
N SER A 115 3.76 3.68 18.07
CA SER A 115 3.61 4.52 16.87
C SER A 115 2.15 4.83 16.51
N PRO A 116 1.19 3.87 16.47
CA PRO A 116 -0.19 4.19 16.14
C PRO A 116 -0.83 5.17 17.15
N VAL A 117 -0.44 5.09 18.41
CA VAL A 117 -0.97 5.95 19.49
C VAL A 117 -0.36 7.35 19.41
N GLY A 118 0.97 7.42 19.35
CA GLY A 118 1.71 8.68 19.26
C GLY A 118 1.34 9.50 18.03
N TRP A 119 1.30 8.87 16.86
CA TRP A 119 0.94 9.55 15.61
C TRP A 119 -0.55 9.92 15.53
N SER A 120 -1.44 9.19 16.22
CA SER A 120 -2.84 9.59 16.35
C SER A 120 -2.98 10.83 17.24
N THR A 121 -2.21 10.91 18.33
CA THR A 121 -2.12 12.10 19.18
C THR A 121 -1.52 13.29 18.42
N PHE A 122 -0.43 13.08 17.67
CA PHE A 122 0.13 14.10 16.77
C PHE A 122 -0.91 14.63 15.78
N ALA A 123 -1.65 13.73 15.15
CA ALA A 123 -2.65 14.11 14.15
C ALA A 123 -3.80 14.93 14.73
N THR A 124 -4.24 14.62 15.95
CA THR A 124 -5.50 15.13 16.51
C THR A 124 -5.33 16.13 17.66
N GLY A 125 -4.15 16.16 18.28
CA GLY A 125 -3.87 17.00 19.45
C GLY A 125 -4.60 16.58 20.73
N VAL A 126 -5.12 15.33 20.78
CA VAL A 126 -5.79 14.76 21.95
C VAL A 126 -5.12 13.44 22.35
N ASP A 127 -5.36 13.01 23.57
CA ASP A 127 -4.87 11.75 24.12
C ASP A 127 -5.60 10.52 23.55
N PRO A 128 -5.17 9.29 23.88
CA PRO A 128 -5.81 8.06 23.41
C PRO A 128 -7.30 7.95 23.71
N SER A 129 -7.78 8.51 24.81
CA SER A 129 -9.20 8.49 25.15
C SER A 129 -10.03 9.31 24.17
N GLY A 130 -9.46 10.40 23.64
CA GLY A 130 -10.08 11.27 22.65
C GLY A 130 -10.04 10.68 21.24
N HIS A 131 -8.93 10.10 20.81
CA HIS A 131 -8.79 9.57 19.44
C HIS A 131 -9.07 8.07 19.29
N ASN A 132 -9.26 7.32 20.38
CA ASN A 132 -9.67 5.92 20.41
C ASN A 132 -8.66 4.93 19.78
N ILE A 133 -7.38 5.26 19.72
CA ILE A 133 -6.31 4.37 19.30
C ILE A 133 -5.39 4.12 20.50
N PHE A 134 -5.35 2.88 20.97
CA PHE A 134 -4.58 2.49 22.15
C PHE A 134 -3.43 1.51 21.82
N ASP A 135 -3.51 0.88 20.65
CA ASP A 135 -2.56 -0.14 20.17
C ASP A 135 -2.76 -0.35 18.66
N PHE A 136 -1.96 -1.18 18.02
CA PHE A 136 -2.21 -1.72 16.67
C PHE A 136 -3.48 -2.56 16.62
N LEU A 137 -3.72 -3.32 17.69
CA LEU A 137 -4.86 -4.21 17.82
C LEU A 137 -5.82 -3.72 18.90
N SER A 138 -7.07 -4.03 18.70
CA SER A 138 -8.14 -3.87 19.69
C SER A 138 -8.83 -5.21 19.87
N ARG A 139 -9.57 -5.36 20.96
CA ARG A 139 -10.39 -6.56 21.19
C ARG A 139 -11.80 -6.30 20.70
N ASP A 140 -12.30 -7.14 19.82
CA ASP A 140 -13.72 -7.13 19.47
C ASP A 140 -14.54 -7.57 20.70
N LEU A 141 -15.51 -6.75 21.10
CA LEU A 141 -16.27 -6.98 22.34
C LEU A 141 -17.29 -8.11 22.24
N VAL A 142 -17.60 -8.59 21.03
CA VAL A 142 -18.56 -9.67 20.80
C VAL A 142 -17.83 -11.01 20.64
N THR A 143 -16.84 -11.05 19.76
CA THR A 143 -16.11 -12.28 19.45
C THR A 143 -14.91 -12.50 20.36
N HIS A 144 -14.48 -11.48 21.07
CA HIS A 144 -13.25 -11.42 21.89
C HIS A 144 -11.95 -11.66 21.10
N LEU A 145 -12.00 -11.65 19.78
CA LEU A 145 -10.84 -11.81 18.91
C LEU A 145 -10.11 -10.47 18.72
N PRO A 146 -8.79 -10.52 18.41
CA PRO A 146 -8.04 -9.33 18.05
C PRO A 146 -8.51 -8.80 16.69
N VAL A 147 -8.71 -7.48 16.60
CA VAL A 147 -9.04 -6.76 15.37
C VAL A 147 -8.14 -5.53 15.24
N LEU A 148 -7.97 -5.01 14.04
CA LEU A 148 -7.22 -3.77 13.85
C LEU A 148 -7.91 -2.61 14.58
N SER A 149 -7.14 -1.85 15.36
CA SER A 149 -7.65 -0.68 16.09
C SER A 149 -7.94 0.51 15.17
N SER A 150 -7.23 0.59 14.05
CA SER A 150 -7.23 1.74 13.15
C SER A 150 -8.33 1.70 12.09
N THR A 151 -8.69 0.49 11.64
CA THR A 151 -9.52 0.32 10.44
C THR A 151 -10.46 -0.86 10.60
N ARG A 152 -11.71 -0.67 10.18
CA ARG A 152 -12.70 -1.74 10.07
C ARG A 152 -13.12 -1.94 8.63
N LEU A 153 -13.16 -3.21 8.21
CA LEU A 153 -13.70 -3.61 6.92
C LEU A 153 -15.18 -3.96 7.05
N HIS A 154 -16.03 -3.20 6.38
CA HIS A 154 -17.45 -3.55 6.22
C HIS A 154 -17.63 -4.28 4.91
N GLN A 155 -17.94 -5.56 4.97
CA GLN A 155 -18.35 -6.32 3.79
C GLN A 155 -19.76 -5.88 3.40
N ARG A 156 -19.91 -5.37 2.19
CA ARG A 156 -21.21 -5.06 1.60
C ARG A 156 -21.43 -5.99 0.43
N PRO A 157 -22.62 -6.57 0.30
CA PRO A 157 -22.93 -7.37 -0.88
C PRO A 157 -22.77 -6.52 -2.12
N ALA A 158 -22.15 -7.10 -3.16
CA ALA A 158 -22.09 -6.46 -4.45
C ALA A 158 -23.51 -6.24 -4.97
N ARG A 159 -23.81 -5.01 -5.41
CA ARG A 159 -25.10 -4.70 -6.04
C ARG A 159 -24.98 -5.01 -7.52
N HIS A 160 -25.90 -5.76 -8.05
CA HIS A 160 -25.96 -6.12 -9.46
C HIS A 160 -27.29 -5.69 -10.07
N LEU A 161 -27.25 -5.26 -11.31
CA LEU A 161 -28.43 -5.14 -12.18
C LEU A 161 -28.27 -6.20 -13.30
N GLY A 162 -28.83 -7.37 -13.09
CA GLY A 162 -28.53 -8.54 -13.92
C GLY A 162 -27.03 -8.88 -13.87
N PRO A 163 -26.34 -9.08 -15.01
CA PRO A 163 -24.90 -9.35 -15.04
C PRO A 163 -24.01 -8.15 -14.79
N LEU A 164 -24.57 -6.93 -14.71
CA LEU A 164 -23.80 -5.69 -14.55
C LEU A 164 -23.61 -5.32 -13.08
N PRO A 165 -22.37 -5.16 -12.59
CA PRO A 165 -22.10 -4.65 -11.26
C PRO A 165 -22.47 -3.17 -11.16
N LEU A 166 -23.28 -2.82 -10.16
CA LEU A 166 -23.65 -1.43 -9.89
C LEU A 166 -22.60 -0.74 -9.01
N PRO A 167 -22.32 0.56 -9.24
CA PRO A 167 -21.47 1.35 -8.38
C PRO A 167 -22.02 1.40 -6.94
N GLY A 168 -21.13 1.25 -5.94
CA GLY A 168 -21.48 1.38 -4.51
C GLY A 168 -21.67 0.05 -3.76
N GLY A 169 -21.50 -1.09 -4.43
CA GLY A 169 -21.28 -2.39 -3.80
C GLY A 169 -19.79 -2.63 -3.50
N GLY A 170 -19.48 -3.65 -2.71
CA GLY A 170 -18.13 -4.06 -2.36
C GLY A 170 -17.65 -3.57 -1.00
N PRO A 171 -16.44 -4.00 -0.57
CA PRO A 171 -15.91 -3.73 0.76
C PRO A 171 -15.70 -2.22 0.99
N LYS A 172 -16.09 -1.74 2.16
CA LYS A 172 -15.87 -0.36 2.60
C LYS A 172 -14.97 -0.35 3.83
N PHE A 173 -13.85 0.35 3.73
CA PHE A 173 -12.98 0.61 4.86
C PHE A 173 -13.46 1.84 5.65
N GLU A 174 -13.44 1.73 6.95
CA GLU A 174 -13.75 2.80 7.89
C GLU A 174 -12.53 3.06 8.78
N LEU A 175 -12.09 4.32 8.84
CA LEU A 175 -11.06 4.76 9.77
C LEU A 175 -11.68 4.89 11.17
N LEU A 176 -11.12 4.18 12.16
CA LEU A 176 -11.64 4.14 13.52
C LEU A 176 -11.07 5.23 14.43
N ARG A 177 -9.98 5.90 14.01
CA ARG A 177 -9.44 7.05 14.72
C ARG A 177 -10.51 8.13 14.81
N ARG A 178 -10.83 8.51 16.02
CA ARG A 178 -11.76 9.60 16.34
C ARG A 178 -11.03 10.93 16.38
N SER A 179 -11.76 11.98 16.64
CA SER A 179 -11.31 13.37 16.69
C SER A 179 -10.85 13.92 15.33
N LYS A 180 -10.88 15.23 15.20
CA LYS A 180 -10.57 15.91 13.95
C LYS A 180 -9.06 16.15 13.86
N PRO A 181 -8.38 15.65 12.81
CA PRO A 181 -6.95 15.91 12.65
C PRO A 181 -6.68 17.35 12.22
N PHE A 182 -5.49 17.87 12.56
CA PHE A 182 -5.11 19.26 12.34
C PHE A 182 -5.18 19.69 10.87
N TRP A 183 -4.93 18.79 9.92
CA TRP A 183 -5.01 19.12 8.49
C TRP A 183 -6.44 19.42 8.00
N LYS A 184 -7.47 18.88 8.65
CA LYS A 184 -8.87 19.27 8.37
C LYS A 184 -9.11 20.69 8.87
N THR A 185 -8.60 21.04 10.04
CA THR A 185 -8.68 22.40 10.59
C THR A 185 -7.92 23.39 9.69
N CYS A 186 -6.71 23.03 9.21
CA CYS A 186 -6.00 23.83 8.21
C CYS A 186 -6.84 24.08 6.95
N ALA A 187 -7.49 23.04 6.42
CA ALA A 187 -8.32 23.18 5.23
C ALA A 187 -9.54 24.07 5.46
N GLU A 188 -10.20 23.98 6.62
CA GLU A 188 -11.33 24.82 7.00
C GLU A 188 -10.94 26.30 7.14
N THR A 189 -9.71 26.57 7.57
CA THR A 189 -9.17 27.94 7.66
C THR A 189 -8.54 28.44 6.35
N GLY A 190 -8.58 27.65 5.29
CA GLY A 190 -8.03 27.99 3.98
C GLY A 190 -6.52 27.84 3.86
N LEU A 191 -5.86 27.18 4.82
CA LEU A 191 -4.44 26.84 4.74
C LEU A 191 -4.23 25.59 3.86
N ALA A 192 -3.37 25.70 2.87
CA ALA A 192 -2.98 24.55 2.06
C ALA A 192 -2.19 23.55 2.92
N SER A 193 -2.49 22.26 2.78
CA SER A 193 -1.76 21.21 3.50
C SER A 193 -1.50 20.00 2.61
N THR A 194 -0.27 19.47 2.70
CA THR A 194 0.15 18.20 2.10
C THR A 194 0.69 17.31 3.20
N ILE A 195 0.02 16.19 3.41
CA ILE A 195 0.28 15.23 4.48
C ILE A 195 0.74 13.93 3.85
N LEU A 196 1.99 13.57 4.07
CA LEU A 196 2.60 12.38 3.49
C LEU A 196 2.98 11.39 4.58
N ARG A 197 2.52 10.17 4.43
CA ARG A 197 2.97 9.03 5.23
C ARG A 197 2.78 9.16 6.74
N VAL A 198 1.91 10.05 7.22
CA VAL A 198 1.54 10.07 8.64
C VAL A 198 0.80 8.77 8.97
N PRO A 199 1.22 8.03 10.01
CA PRO A 199 0.58 6.78 10.43
C PRO A 199 -0.90 6.93 10.76
N ILE A 200 -1.64 5.82 10.69
CA ILE A 200 -3.08 5.75 11.01
C ILE A 200 -3.92 6.74 10.18
N THR A 201 -3.63 6.78 8.89
CA THR A 201 -4.37 7.61 7.92
C THR A 201 -5.04 6.80 6.80
N PHE A 202 -5.23 5.49 6.99
CA PHE A 202 -5.97 4.65 6.07
C PHE A 202 -7.35 4.24 6.66
N PRO A 203 -8.45 4.34 5.89
CA PRO A 203 -8.56 5.06 4.61
C PRO A 203 -8.35 6.58 4.78
N PRO A 204 -7.91 7.29 3.71
CA PRO A 204 -7.52 8.69 3.83
C PRO A 204 -8.68 9.60 4.22
N ASP A 205 -8.40 10.53 5.12
CA ASP A 205 -9.34 11.61 5.46
C ASP A 205 -9.72 12.43 4.21
N LYS A 206 -11.00 12.72 4.06
CA LYS A 206 -11.49 13.63 3.01
C LYS A 206 -11.44 15.07 3.50
N PHE A 207 -10.68 15.92 2.83
CA PHE A 207 -10.54 17.35 3.15
C PHE A 207 -9.99 18.13 1.95
N GLY A 208 -9.88 19.44 2.05
CA GLY A 208 -9.44 20.34 0.96
C GLY A 208 -7.94 20.41 0.74
N GLY A 209 -7.17 19.41 1.19
CA GLY A 209 -5.72 19.30 1.02
C GLY A 209 -5.31 17.99 0.36
N LYS A 210 -4.03 17.62 0.49
CA LYS A 210 -3.44 16.40 -0.06
C LYS A 210 -3.02 15.48 1.08
N LEU A 211 -3.32 14.18 0.96
CA LEU A 211 -2.89 13.15 1.91
C LEU A 211 -2.53 11.87 1.16
N LEU A 212 -1.36 11.30 1.46
CA LEU A 212 -0.96 9.95 1.09
C LEU A 212 -0.89 9.11 2.36
N SER A 213 -1.72 8.06 2.43
CA SER A 213 -1.81 7.17 3.60
C SER A 213 -0.53 6.37 3.83
N ALA A 214 -0.34 5.94 5.07
CA ALA A 214 0.77 5.10 5.51
C ALA A 214 0.29 3.93 6.39
N MET A 215 0.96 3.73 7.51
CA MET A 215 0.70 2.63 8.46
C MET A 215 -0.77 2.21 8.51
N CYS A 216 -1.02 0.91 8.39
CA CYS A 216 -2.32 0.24 8.26
C CYS A 216 -2.95 0.28 6.85
N VAL A 217 -2.26 0.80 5.82
CA VAL A 217 -2.64 0.47 4.43
C VAL A 217 -2.37 -1.02 4.22
N PRO A 218 -3.38 -1.83 3.86
CA PRO A 218 -3.17 -3.26 3.64
C PRO A 218 -2.43 -3.53 2.32
N ASP A 219 -1.95 -4.76 2.17
CA ASP A 219 -1.56 -5.29 0.87
C ASP A 219 -2.78 -5.51 -0.04
N LEU A 220 -2.56 -5.95 -1.28
CA LEU A 220 -3.65 -6.19 -2.24
C LEU A 220 -4.59 -7.33 -1.79
N ARG A 221 -4.13 -8.24 -0.95
CA ARG A 221 -4.92 -9.32 -0.36
C ARG A 221 -5.79 -8.87 0.83
N GLY A 222 -5.57 -7.64 1.31
CA GLY A 222 -6.25 -7.09 2.48
C GLY A 222 -5.57 -7.44 3.81
N THR A 223 -4.37 -8.02 3.77
CA THR A 223 -3.56 -8.32 4.97
C THR A 223 -2.61 -7.17 5.31
N GLN A 224 -1.93 -7.25 6.44
CA GLN A 224 -0.94 -6.24 6.85
C GLN A 224 0.48 -6.55 6.32
N GLY A 225 0.55 -7.30 5.23
CA GLY A 225 1.77 -7.71 4.55
C GLY A 225 1.98 -9.22 4.64
N THR A 226 1.67 -9.95 3.57
CA THR A 226 1.92 -11.38 3.46
C THR A 226 2.88 -11.62 2.31
N PHE A 227 4.12 -11.98 2.62
CA PHE A 227 5.11 -12.34 1.61
C PHE A 227 4.86 -13.74 1.04
N SER A 228 5.50 -14.07 -0.08
CA SER A 228 5.52 -15.41 -0.66
C SER A 228 6.97 -15.88 -0.83
N HIS A 229 7.26 -17.08 -0.34
CA HIS A 229 8.56 -17.73 -0.48
C HIS A 229 8.40 -19.04 -1.24
N TYR A 230 9.14 -19.17 -2.32
CA TYR A 230 9.08 -20.29 -3.25
C TYR A 230 10.35 -21.11 -3.15
N THR A 231 10.21 -22.44 -3.02
CA THR A 231 11.36 -23.35 -2.85
C THR A 231 11.21 -24.57 -3.75
N SER A 232 12.29 -24.96 -4.43
CA SER A 232 12.35 -26.27 -5.08
C SER A 232 12.50 -27.40 -4.05
N ALA A 233 12.23 -28.64 -4.45
CA ALA A 233 12.34 -29.79 -3.55
C ALA A 233 13.76 -29.92 -2.96
N ALA A 234 14.80 -29.62 -3.74
CA ALA A 234 16.19 -29.68 -3.30
C ALA A 234 16.56 -28.56 -2.28
N ALA A 235 15.83 -27.42 -2.30
CA ALA A 235 16.03 -26.31 -1.35
C ALA A 235 15.28 -26.49 -0.04
N ARG A 236 14.49 -27.56 0.12
CA ARG A 236 13.78 -27.85 1.35
C ARG A 236 14.79 -28.15 2.48
N SER A 237 15.02 -27.18 3.33
CA SER A 237 15.63 -27.43 4.62
C SER A 237 14.63 -28.10 5.55
N ASP A 238 15.11 -28.82 6.58
CA ASP A 238 14.31 -29.54 7.61
C ASP A 238 13.34 -28.67 8.42
N HIS A 239 13.16 -27.43 8.04
CA HIS A 239 12.21 -26.48 8.66
C HIS A 239 10.75 -26.67 8.16
N SER A 240 10.43 -27.81 7.56
CA SER A 240 9.11 -28.15 7.01
C SER A 240 7.95 -28.19 8.02
N GLY A 241 8.21 -27.90 9.29
CA GLY A 241 7.19 -27.78 10.35
C GLY A 241 7.00 -26.37 10.91
N ALA A 242 7.82 -25.39 10.55
CA ALA A 242 7.66 -24.03 11.04
C ALA A 242 6.44 -23.37 10.36
N ARG A 243 5.38 -23.13 11.12
CA ARG A 243 4.28 -22.27 10.66
C ARG A 243 4.85 -20.89 10.37
N THR A 244 4.79 -20.46 9.12
CA THR A 244 5.04 -19.06 8.77
C THR A 244 3.90 -18.22 9.34
N THR A 245 4.23 -17.18 10.08
CA THR A 245 3.25 -16.26 10.66
C THR A 245 3.06 -15.02 9.79
N GLY A 246 4.11 -14.62 9.04
CA GLY A 246 4.13 -13.42 8.21
C GLY A 246 4.03 -13.66 6.71
N GLY A 247 4.11 -14.91 6.24
CA GLY A 247 4.09 -15.24 4.82
C GLY A 247 3.51 -16.59 4.47
N VAL A 248 3.63 -16.98 3.21
CA VAL A 248 3.31 -18.30 2.71
C VAL A 248 4.53 -18.94 2.06
N ARG A 249 4.74 -20.23 2.30
CA ARG A 249 5.78 -21.02 1.63
C ARG A 249 5.12 -21.90 0.59
N LEU A 250 5.65 -21.87 -0.62
CA LEU A 250 5.10 -22.54 -1.79
C LEU A 250 6.21 -23.40 -2.43
N GLU A 251 5.82 -24.59 -2.82
CA GLU A 251 6.71 -25.49 -3.54
C GLU A 251 6.72 -25.14 -5.03
N LEU A 252 7.91 -25.15 -5.63
CA LEU A 252 8.10 -25.02 -7.06
C LEU A 252 7.91 -26.40 -7.72
N GLN A 253 7.11 -26.43 -8.78
CA GLN A 253 6.98 -27.61 -9.62
C GLN A 253 8.10 -27.60 -10.67
N GLU A 254 8.88 -28.67 -10.70
CA GLU A 254 9.97 -28.84 -11.66
C GLU A 254 9.39 -29.43 -12.96
N ASN A 255 9.60 -28.75 -14.08
CA ASN A 255 9.10 -29.13 -15.41
C ASN A 255 10.24 -29.49 -16.38
N GLY A 256 11.40 -29.86 -15.88
CA GLY A 256 12.62 -30.17 -16.63
C GLY A 256 13.86 -29.66 -15.92
N SER A 257 15.04 -29.78 -16.55
CA SER A 257 16.28 -29.28 -15.99
C SER A 257 16.21 -27.76 -15.87
N ASN A 258 16.22 -27.24 -14.64
CA ASN A 258 16.23 -25.80 -14.33
C ASN A 258 14.98 -24.99 -14.75
N GLU A 259 13.87 -25.64 -15.05
CA GLU A 259 12.59 -24.97 -15.30
C GLU A 259 11.62 -25.24 -14.15
N PHE A 260 11.06 -24.15 -13.61
CA PHE A 260 10.16 -24.20 -12.46
C PHE A 260 8.85 -23.45 -12.76
N THR A 261 7.76 -23.95 -12.21
CA THR A 261 6.46 -23.26 -12.25
C THR A 261 5.81 -23.19 -10.88
N SER A 262 5.02 -22.16 -10.68
CA SER A 262 4.19 -21.96 -9.50
C SER A 262 3.11 -20.93 -9.80
N VAL A 263 2.44 -20.41 -8.77
CA VAL A 263 1.43 -19.36 -8.87
C VAL A 263 1.66 -18.27 -7.82
N LEU A 264 1.44 -17.02 -8.20
CA LEU A 264 1.34 -15.91 -7.27
C LEU A 264 -0.12 -15.77 -6.83
N THR A 265 -0.35 -15.86 -5.52
CA THR A 265 -1.69 -15.70 -4.93
C THR A 265 -2.02 -14.22 -4.77
N GLY A 266 -3.16 -13.81 -5.30
CA GLY A 266 -3.71 -12.47 -5.22
C GLY A 266 -4.87 -12.35 -4.21
N PRO A 267 -5.74 -11.35 -4.39
CA PRO A 267 -6.93 -11.16 -3.56
C PRO A 267 -7.95 -12.29 -3.74
N ASP A 268 -8.85 -12.41 -2.77
CA ASP A 268 -9.92 -13.37 -2.81
C ASP A 268 -10.88 -13.16 -3.98
N LEU A 269 -11.49 -14.24 -4.45
CA LEU A 269 -12.50 -14.19 -5.48
C LEU A 269 -13.74 -13.43 -4.97
N PRO A 270 -14.31 -12.52 -5.74
CA PRO A 270 -15.46 -11.72 -5.29
C PRO A 270 -16.74 -12.56 -5.08
N ASN A 271 -16.85 -13.72 -5.73
CA ASN A 271 -18.07 -14.54 -5.77
C ASN A 271 -17.75 -16.01 -5.50
N GLY A 272 -17.06 -16.35 -4.41
CA GLY A 272 -16.80 -17.74 -4.05
C GLY A 272 -15.56 -17.92 -3.19
N PRO A 273 -15.33 -19.16 -2.73
CA PRO A 273 -14.12 -19.48 -1.98
C PRO A 273 -12.89 -19.50 -2.91
N GLY A 274 -11.72 -19.13 -2.36
CA GLY A 274 -10.45 -19.15 -3.06
C GLY A 274 -9.95 -17.75 -3.44
N SER A 275 -8.73 -17.70 -3.95
CA SER A 275 -8.05 -16.47 -4.34
C SER A 275 -7.74 -16.45 -5.83
N MET A 276 -7.65 -15.27 -6.40
CA MET A 276 -7.14 -15.07 -7.76
C MET A 276 -5.66 -15.45 -7.81
N THR A 277 -5.19 -16.01 -8.92
CA THR A 277 -3.80 -16.41 -9.09
C THR A 277 -3.23 -15.92 -10.41
N LEU A 278 -1.91 -15.74 -10.44
CA LEU A 278 -1.13 -15.50 -11.66
C LEU A 278 -0.07 -16.59 -11.82
N PRO A 279 0.13 -17.13 -13.01
CA PRO A 279 1.16 -18.12 -13.26
C PRO A 279 2.55 -17.48 -13.11
N ILE A 280 3.46 -18.25 -12.52
CA ILE A 280 4.89 -17.95 -12.44
C ILE A 280 5.61 -19.01 -13.22
N LYS A 281 6.52 -18.59 -14.10
CA LYS A 281 7.52 -19.43 -14.78
C LYS A 281 8.91 -18.92 -14.47
N VAL A 282 9.84 -19.82 -14.18
CA VAL A 282 11.23 -19.47 -13.92
C VAL A 282 12.14 -20.44 -14.66
N THR A 283 13.13 -19.91 -15.38
CA THR A 283 14.22 -20.68 -15.96
C THR A 283 15.53 -20.24 -15.32
N VAL A 284 16.22 -21.17 -14.69
CA VAL A 284 17.42 -20.90 -13.90
C VAL A 284 18.66 -21.24 -14.69
N ASP A 285 19.63 -20.33 -14.72
CA ASP A 285 21.00 -20.57 -15.15
C ASP A 285 21.91 -20.60 -13.90
N THR A 286 22.18 -21.77 -13.42
CA THR A 286 23.04 -21.98 -12.23
C THR A 286 24.48 -21.57 -12.46
N ALA A 287 24.98 -21.67 -13.69
CA ALA A 287 26.36 -21.33 -14.03
C ALA A 287 26.61 -19.82 -13.94
N SER A 288 25.69 -19.01 -14.43
CA SER A 288 25.75 -17.55 -14.34
C SER A 288 25.12 -16.97 -13.07
N LYS A 289 24.50 -17.78 -12.21
CA LYS A 289 23.70 -17.39 -11.04
C LYS A 289 22.64 -16.35 -11.39
N ARG A 290 21.88 -16.59 -12.47
CA ARG A 290 20.78 -15.77 -12.95
C ARG A 290 19.54 -16.62 -13.18
N ALA A 291 18.37 -15.99 -13.10
CA ALA A 291 17.12 -16.65 -13.44
C ALA A 291 16.22 -15.70 -14.26
N ASN A 292 15.54 -16.27 -15.24
CA ASN A 292 14.55 -15.57 -16.05
C ASN A 292 13.16 -15.86 -15.48
N PHE A 293 12.47 -14.82 -15.04
CA PHE A 293 11.14 -14.88 -14.49
C PHE A 293 10.10 -14.45 -15.52
N THR A 294 8.96 -15.12 -15.51
CA THR A 294 7.74 -14.65 -16.15
C THR A 294 6.61 -14.73 -15.11
N ILE A 295 6.04 -13.59 -14.76
CA ILE A 295 4.92 -13.47 -13.81
C ILE A 295 3.77 -12.75 -14.50
N GLY A 296 2.72 -13.49 -14.87
CA GLY A 296 1.67 -12.95 -15.70
C GLY A 296 2.24 -12.42 -17.05
N PRO A 297 2.05 -11.13 -17.37
CA PRO A 297 2.59 -10.55 -18.62
C PRO A 297 4.03 -10.05 -18.50
N GLU A 298 4.59 -9.94 -17.31
CA GLU A 298 5.91 -9.37 -17.07
C GLU A 298 7.00 -10.43 -17.17
N SER A 299 8.09 -10.12 -17.89
CA SER A 299 9.27 -10.98 -17.99
C SER A 299 10.53 -10.17 -17.71
N PHE A 300 11.43 -10.72 -16.90
CA PHE A 300 12.67 -10.07 -16.49
C PHE A 300 13.72 -11.12 -16.07
N THR A 301 14.97 -10.71 -16.07
CA THR A 301 16.10 -11.52 -15.58
C THR A 301 16.59 -10.92 -14.28
N LEU A 302 16.87 -11.78 -13.29
CA LEU A 302 17.37 -11.40 -11.97
C LEU A 302 18.63 -12.19 -11.64
N GLY A 303 19.62 -11.54 -11.04
CA GLY A 303 20.82 -12.17 -10.49
C GLY A 303 20.68 -12.49 -9.01
N ALA A 304 21.76 -13.05 -8.45
CA ALA A 304 21.86 -13.19 -7.00
C ALA A 304 21.90 -11.82 -6.31
N ASP A 305 21.46 -11.79 -5.08
CA ASP A 305 21.60 -10.64 -4.15
C ASP A 305 20.99 -9.31 -4.60
N GLU A 306 20.11 -9.31 -5.59
CA GLU A 306 19.43 -8.11 -6.06
C GLU A 306 17.90 -8.24 -5.98
N TYR A 307 17.20 -7.10 -5.80
CA TYR A 307 15.76 -7.01 -5.98
C TYR A 307 15.43 -6.63 -7.41
N SER A 308 14.36 -7.21 -7.94
CA SER A 308 13.77 -6.70 -9.18
C SER A 308 13.31 -5.24 -9.02
N PRO A 309 13.14 -4.48 -10.10
CA PRO A 309 12.27 -3.30 -10.10
C PRO A 309 10.86 -3.67 -9.60
N TRP A 310 10.01 -2.66 -9.33
CA TRP A 310 8.59 -2.91 -9.11
C TRP A 310 7.95 -3.54 -10.34
N ILE A 311 7.43 -4.75 -10.19
CA ILE A 311 6.75 -5.53 -11.22
C ILE A 311 5.26 -5.29 -11.08
N SER A 312 4.58 -4.97 -12.19
CA SER A 312 3.13 -4.83 -12.22
C SER A 312 2.46 -6.20 -12.36
N VAL A 313 1.51 -6.47 -11.48
CA VAL A 313 0.72 -7.72 -11.50
C VAL A 313 -0.77 -7.37 -11.56
N VAL A 314 -1.51 -8.07 -12.43
CA VAL A 314 -2.94 -7.83 -12.63
C VAL A 314 -3.70 -9.13 -12.43
N PHE A 315 -4.46 -9.22 -11.37
CA PHE A 315 -5.31 -10.38 -11.06
C PHE A 315 -6.70 -10.18 -11.63
N GLY A 316 -7.31 -11.27 -12.11
CA GLY A 316 -8.64 -11.26 -12.69
C GLY A 316 -8.70 -10.82 -14.14
N SER A 317 -9.90 -10.69 -14.67
CA SER A 317 -10.16 -10.35 -16.08
C SER A 317 -11.42 -9.48 -16.23
N GLY A 318 -11.59 -8.88 -17.40
CA GLY A 318 -12.78 -8.08 -17.72
C GLY A 318 -12.98 -6.90 -16.77
N ALA A 319 -14.16 -6.82 -16.16
CA ALA A 319 -14.55 -5.76 -15.23
C ALA A 319 -14.01 -5.96 -13.80
N VAL A 320 -13.54 -7.16 -13.48
CA VAL A 320 -13.01 -7.51 -12.15
C VAL A 320 -11.51 -7.68 -12.26
N LYS A 321 -10.79 -6.57 -12.10
CA LYS A 321 -9.32 -6.54 -12.11
C LYS A 321 -8.81 -5.90 -10.83
N ALA A 322 -7.78 -6.52 -10.23
CA ALA A 322 -7.04 -5.95 -9.11
C ALA A 322 -5.58 -5.75 -9.54
N HIS A 323 -5.13 -4.50 -9.47
CA HIS A 323 -3.78 -4.10 -9.87
C HIS A 323 -2.88 -4.01 -8.65
N GLY A 324 -1.77 -4.72 -8.69
CA GLY A 324 -0.75 -4.73 -7.66
C GLY A 324 0.65 -4.53 -8.21
N ILE A 325 1.58 -4.28 -7.31
CA ILE A 325 3.01 -4.27 -7.58
C ILE A 325 3.75 -5.07 -6.53
N CYS A 326 4.81 -5.76 -6.93
CA CYS A 326 5.68 -6.50 -6.02
C CYS A 326 7.13 -6.45 -6.51
N LYS A 327 8.05 -6.88 -5.65
CA LYS A 327 9.46 -7.11 -6.01
C LYS A 327 9.81 -8.56 -5.77
N VAL A 328 10.77 -9.07 -6.54
CA VAL A 328 11.30 -10.42 -6.44
C VAL A 328 12.76 -10.36 -6.03
N ARG A 329 13.21 -11.30 -5.19
CA ARG A 329 14.61 -11.52 -4.86
C ARG A 329 14.89 -13.02 -4.86
N ILE A 330 15.98 -13.45 -5.50
CA ILE A 330 16.46 -14.82 -5.40
C ILE A 330 17.09 -14.97 -4.01
N THR A 331 16.72 -16.03 -3.31
CA THR A 331 17.20 -16.30 -1.94
C THR A 331 18.22 -17.45 -1.93
N SER A 332 18.19 -18.35 -2.92
CA SER A 332 19.19 -19.40 -3.05
C SER A 332 19.25 -19.97 -4.45
N PHE A 333 20.45 -20.42 -4.87
CA PHE A 333 20.66 -21.28 -6.04
C PHE A 333 21.07 -22.69 -5.63
N GLU A 334 21.69 -22.89 -4.46
CA GLU A 334 22.20 -24.15 -3.94
C GLU A 334 21.87 -24.29 -2.45
N PRO A 335 21.47 -25.48 -1.97
CA PRO A 335 21.41 -26.79 -2.66
C PRO A 335 20.22 -26.94 -3.60
N GLY A 336 19.36 -25.93 -3.74
CA GLY A 336 18.22 -25.85 -4.63
C GLY A 336 17.78 -24.41 -4.84
N PHE A 337 16.93 -24.20 -5.84
CA PHE A 337 16.49 -22.87 -6.20
C PHE A 337 15.38 -22.37 -5.28
N SER A 338 15.51 -21.14 -4.80
CA SER A 338 14.46 -20.47 -4.03
C SER A 338 14.44 -18.96 -4.29
N PHE A 339 13.25 -18.36 -4.15
CA PHE A 339 13.06 -16.92 -4.28
C PHE A 339 11.94 -16.40 -3.41
N TYR A 340 12.01 -15.14 -3.07
CA TYR A 340 11.07 -14.38 -2.28
C TYR A 340 10.35 -13.35 -3.15
N ILE A 341 9.05 -13.19 -2.90
CA ILE A 341 8.24 -12.10 -3.45
C ILE A 341 7.71 -11.29 -2.27
N THR A 342 7.91 -9.97 -2.32
CA THR A 342 7.35 -9.04 -1.32
C THR A 342 5.83 -9.19 -1.24
N PRO A 343 5.18 -8.80 -0.14
CA PRO A 343 3.74 -8.60 -0.14
C PRO A 343 3.30 -7.80 -1.36
N VAL A 344 2.20 -8.21 -1.99
CA VAL A 344 1.70 -7.54 -3.20
C VAL A 344 1.07 -6.21 -2.80
N ASN A 345 1.79 -5.14 -3.02
CA ASN A 345 1.33 -3.78 -2.75
C ASN A 345 0.20 -3.38 -3.71
N ILE A 346 -0.65 -2.45 -3.29
CA ILE A 346 -1.65 -1.81 -4.16
C ILE A 346 -0.90 -0.99 -5.21
N ASP A 347 -1.22 -1.17 -6.51
CA ASP A 347 -0.59 -0.35 -7.57
C ASP A 347 -1.01 1.12 -7.41
N PRO A 348 -0.09 2.07 -7.16
CA PRO A 348 -0.43 3.48 -7.03
C PRO A 348 -0.93 4.12 -8.32
N ARG A 349 -0.74 3.48 -9.49
CA ARG A 349 -1.26 3.92 -10.80
C ARG A 349 -2.73 3.57 -10.98
N ASN A 350 -3.17 2.45 -10.39
CA ASN A 350 -4.54 1.93 -10.46
C ASN A 350 -4.99 1.40 -9.09
N PRO A 351 -5.10 2.27 -8.08
CA PRO A 351 -5.34 1.81 -6.72
C PRO A 351 -6.70 1.12 -6.57
N ALA A 352 -6.68 -0.15 -6.18
CA ALA A 352 -7.88 -0.94 -5.89
C ALA A 352 -8.61 -0.46 -4.62
N MET A 353 -7.91 0.25 -3.74
CA MET A 353 -8.42 0.84 -2.51
C MET A 353 -7.99 2.31 -2.42
N PRO A 354 -8.75 3.18 -1.70
CA PRO A 354 -8.39 4.58 -1.57
C PRO A 354 -7.15 4.73 -0.67
N ILE A 355 -5.99 5.00 -1.25
CA ILE A 355 -4.73 5.23 -0.53
C ILE A 355 -4.32 6.70 -0.46
N SER A 356 -5.07 7.59 -1.11
CA SER A 356 -4.78 9.04 -1.10
C SER A 356 -6.02 9.92 -1.17
N ASN A 357 -5.89 11.14 -0.70
CA ASN A 357 -6.85 12.24 -0.90
C ASN A 357 -6.12 13.44 -1.53
N PRO A 358 -6.58 13.95 -2.69
CA PRO A 358 -7.61 13.35 -3.55
C PRO A 358 -7.14 12.01 -4.15
N PRO A 359 -8.05 11.17 -4.66
CA PRO A 359 -7.69 9.83 -5.15
C PRO A 359 -6.60 9.83 -6.24
N HIS A 360 -6.54 10.85 -7.07
CA HIS A 360 -5.54 10.99 -8.12
C HIS A 360 -4.13 11.41 -7.62
N LEU A 361 -3.95 11.67 -6.32
CA LEU A 361 -2.63 12.06 -5.78
C LEU A 361 -1.62 10.91 -5.90
N ALA A 362 -2.01 9.68 -5.53
CA ALA A 362 -1.12 8.52 -5.67
C ALA A 362 -0.72 8.29 -7.14
N ILE A 363 -1.67 8.42 -8.07
CA ILE A 363 -1.42 8.34 -9.52
C ILE A 363 -0.44 9.43 -9.99
N ALA A 364 -0.63 10.66 -9.52
CA ALA A 364 0.26 11.77 -9.88
C ALA A 364 1.68 11.56 -9.34
N LEU A 365 1.82 11.08 -8.11
CA LEU A 365 3.13 10.76 -7.51
C LEU A 365 3.82 9.63 -8.28
N SER A 366 3.10 8.56 -8.63
CA SER A 366 3.68 7.45 -9.38
C SER A 366 4.12 7.84 -10.80
N ARG A 367 3.47 8.81 -11.42
CA ARG A 367 3.90 9.37 -12.72
C ARG A 367 5.16 10.22 -12.62
N LEU A 368 5.43 10.79 -11.45
CA LEU A 368 6.59 11.66 -11.22
C LEU A 368 7.85 10.89 -10.85
N GLN A 369 7.72 9.82 -10.09
CA GLN A 369 8.86 9.11 -9.52
C GLN A 369 8.91 7.61 -9.86
N GLY A 370 7.92 7.08 -10.59
CA GLY A 370 7.73 5.65 -10.76
C GLY A 370 6.86 5.03 -9.68
N SER A 371 6.72 3.70 -9.71
CA SER A 371 6.02 2.94 -8.67
C SER A 371 6.74 3.08 -7.33
N PHE A 372 5.98 2.98 -6.24
CA PHE A 372 6.48 3.10 -4.88
C PHE A 372 5.69 2.20 -3.93
N ALA A 373 6.28 1.83 -2.82
CA ALA A 373 5.65 1.02 -1.78
C ALA A 373 4.38 1.71 -1.25
N THR A 374 3.27 0.99 -1.26
CA THR A 374 1.97 1.48 -0.76
C THR A 374 1.51 0.76 0.49
N LEU A 375 2.08 -0.41 0.81
CA LEU A 375 1.84 -1.13 2.04
C LEU A 375 2.20 -0.25 3.25
N GLY A 376 1.40 -0.31 4.30
CA GLY A 376 1.56 0.54 5.48
C GLY A 376 2.82 0.24 6.28
N LEU A 377 3.24 -1.02 6.32
CA LEU A 377 4.48 -1.53 6.90
C LEU A 377 5.22 -2.24 5.77
N ALA A 378 5.91 -1.47 4.94
CA ALA A 378 6.41 -1.96 3.66
C ALA A 378 7.75 -2.70 3.78
N GLU A 379 8.55 -2.39 4.79
CA GLU A 379 9.77 -3.10 5.13
C GLU A 379 9.42 -4.44 5.79
N ASP A 380 9.81 -5.55 5.14
CA ASP A 380 9.33 -6.87 5.52
C ASP A 380 10.12 -7.48 6.69
N THR A 381 9.79 -7.02 7.90
CA THR A 381 10.37 -7.54 9.14
C THR A 381 10.03 -9.00 9.39
N TRP A 382 8.89 -9.49 8.86
CA TRP A 382 8.52 -10.90 9.00
C TRP A 382 9.42 -11.80 8.15
N ALA A 383 9.69 -11.43 6.90
CA ALA A 383 10.59 -12.19 6.06
C ALA A 383 12.00 -12.28 6.66
N LEU A 384 12.48 -11.21 7.30
CA LEU A 384 13.75 -11.23 8.04
C LEU A 384 13.68 -12.13 9.28
N ASN A 385 12.66 -11.98 10.12
CA ASN A 385 12.49 -12.77 11.34
C ASN A 385 12.35 -14.26 11.05
N GLU A 386 11.71 -14.62 9.95
CA GLU A 386 11.54 -16.00 9.49
C GLU A 386 12.73 -16.50 8.66
N ARG A 387 13.81 -15.70 8.54
CA ARG A 387 15.05 -16.03 7.82
C ARG A 387 14.80 -16.39 6.34
N VAL A 388 13.79 -15.80 5.74
CA VAL A 388 13.52 -15.89 4.29
C VAL A 388 14.44 -14.94 3.54
N ILE A 389 14.69 -13.77 4.10
CA ILE A 389 15.72 -12.82 3.64
C ILE A 389 16.72 -12.60 4.77
N ASP A 390 17.94 -12.24 4.42
CA ASP A 390 18.99 -11.89 5.35
C ASP A 390 18.97 -10.40 5.73
N GLU A 391 19.84 -10.00 6.64
CA GLU A 391 19.95 -8.63 7.12
C GLU A 391 20.27 -7.64 5.99
N GLN A 392 21.12 -8.05 5.02
CA GLN A 392 21.46 -7.17 3.91
C GLN A 392 20.27 -6.95 2.98
N ALA A 393 19.55 -8.02 2.64
CA ALA A 393 18.34 -7.92 1.83
C ALA A 393 17.26 -7.03 2.47
N PHE A 394 17.11 -7.11 3.80
CA PHE A 394 16.21 -6.22 4.52
C PHE A 394 16.67 -4.76 4.44
N LEU A 395 17.96 -4.47 4.63
CA LEU A 395 18.51 -3.11 4.52
C LEU A 395 18.33 -2.55 3.10
N ASP A 396 18.62 -3.35 2.06
CA ASP A 396 18.42 -2.95 0.67
C ASP A 396 16.97 -2.54 0.40
N GLN A 397 16.02 -3.31 0.95
CA GLN A 397 14.60 -3.00 0.85
C GLN A 397 14.24 -1.72 1.62
N ALA A 398 14.69 -1.61 2.87
CA ALA A 398 14.37 -0.47 3.73
C ALA A 398 14.92 0.84 3.17
N TRP A 399 16.15 0.85 2.68
CA TRP A 399 16.77 2.01 2.05
C TRP A 399 16.09 2.41 0.74
N ALA A 400 15.69 1.44 -0.08
CA ALA A 400 14.95 1.73 -1.31
C ALA A 400 13.60 2.39 -1.01
N ILE A 401 12.87 1.91 0.01
CA ILE A 401 11.59 2.49 0.44
C ILE A 401 11.80 3.87 1.06
N HIS A 402 12.85 4.06 1.84
CA HIS A 402 13.22 5.37 2.40
C HIS A 402 13.46 6.40 1.29
N GLU A 403 14.19 6.04 0.23
CA GLU A 403 14.47 6.92 -0.91
C GLU A 403 13.19 7.29 -1.68
N GLU A 404 12.26 6.36 -1.85
CA GLU A 404 10.94 6.65 -2.43
C GLU A 404 10.20 7.73 -1.62
N ARG A 405 10.25 7.67 -0.28
CA ARG A 405 9.62 8.66 0.61
C ARG A 405 10.34 9.99 0.58
N ARG A 406 11.66 9.97 0.57
CA ARG A 406 12.49 11.17 0.42
C ARG A 406 12.11 11.91 -0.87
N THR A 407 11.98 11.20 -1.96
CA THR A 407 11.54 11.76 -3.24
C THR A 407 10.14 12.38 -3.15
N GLN A 408 9.17 11.71 -2.48
CA GLN A 408 7.82 12.25 -2.27
C GLN A 408 7.85 13.54 -1.45
N PHE A 409 8.66 13.57 -0.40
CA PHE A 409 8.80 14.75 0.47
C PHE A 409 9.35 15.95 -0.29
N PHE A 410 10.45 15.79 -1.01
CA PHE A 410 11.05 16.90 -1.78
C PHE A 410 10.14 17.36 -2.93
N HIS A 411 9.39 16.45 -3.57
CA HIS A 411 8.35 16.85 -4.52
C HIS A 411 7.25 17.71 -3.88
N ALA A 412 6.85 17.37 -2.66
CA ALA A 412 5.85 18.16 -1.93
C ALA A 412 6.40 19.55 -1.58
N LEU A 413 7.62 19.63 -1.04
CA LEU A 413 8.29 20.89 -0.70
C LEU A 413 8.41 21.81 -1.92
N LYS A 414 8.83 21.26 -3.06
CA LYS A 414 8.99 22.06 -4.30
C LYS A 414 7.66 22.61 -4.83
N ARG A 415 6.55 21.87 -4.63
CA ARG A 415 5.24 22.23 -5.20
C ARG A 415 4.31 22.97 -4.26
N GLN A 416 4.64 23.04 -2.99
CA GLN A 416 3.85 23.74 -1.99
C GLN A 416 4.72 24.81 -1.30
N PRO A 417 4.71 26.05 -1.82
CA PRO A 417 5.52 27.13 -1.27
C PRO A 417 4.96 27.73 0.03
N ASP A 418 3.68 27.48 0.33
CA ASP A 418 2.97 28.03 1.49
C ASP A 418 2.16 26.96 2.23
N GLY A 419 1.73 27.23 3.45
CA GLY A 419 0.89 26.36 4.28
C GLY A 419 1.69 25.27 4.98
N VAL A 420 1.14 24.05 5.12
CA VAL A 420 1.74 22.96 5.89
C VAL A 420 2.14 21.81 4.99
N VAL A 421 3.40 21.38 5.07
CA VAL A 421 3.90 20.13 4.50
C VAL A 421 4.34 19.23 5.64
N SER A 422 3.72 18.08 5.80
CA SER A 422 4.11 17.08 6.80
C SER A 422 4.49 15.78 6.10
N CYS A 423 5.60 15.18 6.48
CA CYS A 423 6.02 13.86 6.02
C CYS A 423 6.58 13.05 7.18
N VAL A 424 6.23 11.77 7.27
CA VAL A 424 6.76 10.83 8.26
C VAL A 424 7.62 9.78 7.55
N PHE A 425 8.80 9.56 8.12
CA PHE A 425 9.73 8.50 7.73
C PHE A 425 9.70 7.43 8.82
N ASP A 426 9.26 6.23 8.49
CA ASP A 426 9.16 5.09 9.40
C ASP A 426 10.32 4.09 9.23
N ALA A 427 11.20 4.28 8.23
CA ALA A 427 12.43 3.51 8.12
C ALA A 427 13.32 3.66 9.36
N THR A 428 13.28 4.82 10.05
CA THR A 428 14.00 5.06 11.30
C THR A 428 13.56 4.11 12.41
N ASP A 429 12.27 3.83 12.53
CA ASP A 429 11.72 2.83 13.43
C ASP A 429 12.08 1.40 12.98
N ARG A 430 11.85 1.09 11.69
CA ARG A 430 12.03 -0.27 11.15
C ARG A 430 13.47 -0.76 11.25
N ILE A 431 14.42 0.07 10.85
CA ILE A 431 15.84 -0.28 10.91
C ILE A 431 16.27 -0.43 12.37
N GLN A 432 15.86 0.48 13.27
CA GLN A 432 16.21 0.36 14.68
C GLN A 432 15.66 -0.94 15.30
N HIS A 433 14.40 -1.30 15.03
CA HIS A 433 13.84 -2.56 15.53
C HIS A 433 14.67 -3.80 15.16
N MET A 434 15.28 -3.83 13.97
CA MET A 434 16.03 -4.99 13.49
C MET A 434 17.52 -4.93 13.84
N PHE A 435 18.10 -3.73 13.95
CA PHE A 435 19.55 -3.55 14.05
C PHE A 435 20.02 -2.92 15.38
N PHE A 436 19.14 -2.55 16.28
CA PHE A 436 19.51 -1.90 17.55
C PHE A 436 20.51 -2.72 18.37
N ARG A 437 20.40 -4.06 18.32
CA ARG A 437 21.32 -4.99 18.98
C ARG A 437 22.79 -4.82 18.57
N TYR A 438 23.06 -4.34 17.37
CA TYR A 438 24.43 -4.15 16.87
C TYR A 438 25.14 -2.92 17.47
N LEU A 439 24.43 -2.09 18.23
CA LEU A 439 25.04 -1.04 19.06
C LEU A 439 25.75 -1.61 20.31
N ASP A 440 25.41 -2.82 20.72
CA ASP A 440 26.01 -3.56 21.80
C ASP A 440 26.66 -4.84 21.25
N PRO A 441 28.00 -4.90 21.14
CA PRO A 441 28.68 -6.08 20.63
C PRO A 441 28.40 -7.35 21.43
N ASP A 442 28.17 -7.22 22.73
CA ASP A 442 27.94 -8.34 23.65
C ASP A 442 26.47 -8.76 23.74
N HIS A 443 25.59 -8.17 22.93
CA HIS A 443 24.17 -8.49 22.95
C HIS A 443 23.94 -9.98 22.61
N PRO A 444 23.16 -10.75 23.40
CA PRO A 444 23.00 -12.20 23.20
C PRO A 444 22.50 -12.62 21.82
N ALA A 445 21.68 -11.79 21.16
CA ALA A 445 21.18 -12.08 19.82
C ALA A 445 22.23 -11.88 18.71
N ASN A 446 23.43 -11.46 19.06
CA ASN A 446 24.56 -11.32 18.11
C ASN A 446 25.41 -12.58 18.02
N GLU A 447 25.14 -13.61 18.82
CA GLU A 447 25.86 -14.88 18.74
C GLU A 447 25.80 -15.46 17.31
N GLY A 448 26.97 -15.73 16.74
CA GLY A 448 27.10 -16.21 15.35
C GLY A 448 26.80 -15.19 14.26
N LYS A 449 26.71 -13.89 14.59
CA LYS A 449 26.48 -12.79 13.66
C LYS A 449 27.75 -11.98 13.41
N ASP A 450 27.86 -11.41 12.23
CA ASP A 450 28.92 -10.45 11.91
C ASP A 450 28.53 -9.07 12.42
N VAL A 451 28.92 -8.79 13.67
CA VAL A 451 28.63 -7.50 14.33
C VAL A 451 29.33 -6.35 13.59
N GLU A 452 30.56 -6.56 13.16
CA GLU A 452 31.36 -5.54 12.48
C GLU A 452 30.68 -5.05 11.19
N LYS A 453 30.03 -5.95 10.46
CA LYS A 453 29.31 -5.62 9.23
C LYS A 453 28.14 -4.65 9.46
N HIS A 454 27.51 -4.71 10.63
CA HIS A 454 26.26 -4.00 10.89
C HIS A 454 26.33 -2.94 11.99
N LYS A 455 27.47 -2.74 12.64
CA LYS A 455 27.64 -1.79 13.75
C LYS A 455 27.32 -0.34 13.38
N ASP A 456 27.56 0.04 12.14
CA ASP A 456 27.36 1.40 11.65
C ASP A 456 25.96 1.66 11.08
N VAL A 457 25.10 0.64 10.97
CA VAL A 457 23.75 0.77 10.38
C VAL A 457 22.91 1.84 11.11
N ILE A 458 22.91 1.84 12.44
CA ILE A 458 22.18 2.86 13.23
C ILE A 458 22.85 4.25 13.12
N PRO A 459 24.17 4.41 13.31
CA PRO A 459 24.82 5.68 13.06
C PRO A 459 24.56 6.25 11.65
N ASP A 460 24.62 5.42 10.60
CA ASP A 460 24.37 5.84 9.23
C ASP A 460 22.91 6.24 8.98
N LEU A 461 21.97 5.56 9.65
CA LEU A 461 20.56 5.96 9.63
C LEU A 461 20.37 7.38 10.15
N TYR A 462 21.02 7.73 11.27
CA TYR A 462 20.96 9.09 11.84
C TYR A 462 21.65 10.13 10.96
N ARG A 463 22.81 9.80 10.38
CA ARG A 463 23.49 10.66 9.40
C ARG A 463 22.64 10.89 8.14
N THR A 464 21.91 9.87 7.71
CA THR A 464 21.00 9.99 6.55
C THR A 464 19.78 10.86 6.86
N ALA A 465 19.33 10.87 8.12
CA ALA A 465 18.22 11.72 8.57
C ALA A 465 18.64 13.18 8.81
N ASP A 466 19.94 13.43 9.09
CA ASP A 466 20.53 14.74 9.25
C ASP A 466 20.62 15.49 7.93
#